data_de1217604818d55c762bc1dfee74baa5
#
_entry.id   de1217604818d55c762bc1dfee74baa5
#
_cell.length_a   1.000
_cell.length_b   1.000
_cell.length_c   1.000
_cell.angle_alpha   90.00
_cell.angle_beta   90.00
_cell.angle_gamma   90.00
#
_symmetry.space_group_name_H-M   'P 1'
#
loop_
_entity.id
_entity.type
_entity.pdbx_description
1 polymer ?
#
loop_
_entity_poly.entity_id
_entity_poly.type
_entity_poly.pdbx_seq_one_letter_code
_entity_poly.pdbx_strand_id
1 'polypeptide(L)'
;WDIFRTLRDNGYITTGTSEQYFDPEALRFLPDRYVEGTCPHCGSDEARGDQCDNCGRQLDPTDLINPRSRITGSAPVMQPTTHYFLRLSAFQDRLLEWLESRQGWRKHVQNMAIGFTQEGLLDRAITRDLEWGIPLPPEANDLGEGKRIYVWFEAVIGYLSASKEWAQIQGTPEAWRDWWEDPDAETYYFVGKDNIVFHAVIWPCQLMGYEGLNLPTDVPANQFVTFKGDKASASRGVGRPIGWYTERLQPDAIRFAIASALPEQNDTDLSDEEIIRRVNDELVATWGNLVNRVLSMTARHFEGAVPPTQALADSDADLLASVDATLSETAELIAKVDLRAGLRRAMEGAQAVNFYLNAEEPWKSVKADRDRAGTVLATALGAIAGLAVAFAPYLPFSSSQVAAMLGLTRIEEWRRPILAPGTPLGPVVPLFVKLDDDVLDDQDGG
;
A
#
# COMPACT_ATOMS: atom_id res chain seq x y z
N TRP A 1 21.36 -14.43 8.09
CA TRP A 1 22.15 -15.10 9.14
C TRP A 1 22.38 -14.23 10.38
N ASP A 2 22.59 -12.94 10.20
CA ASP A 2 22.85 -12.00 11.29
C ASP A 2 21.76 -12.05 12.39
N ILE A 3 20.49 -11.85 12.01
CA ILE A 3 19.36 -11.96 12.94
C ILE A 3 19.28 -13.35 13.60
N PHE A 4 19.46 -14.42 12.82
CA PHE A 4 19.46 -15.79 13.38
C PHE A 4 20.53 -15.96 14.45
N ARG A 5 21.77 -15.50 14.18
CA ARG A 5 22.90 -15.59 15.14
C ARG A 5 22.60 -14.80 16.41
N THR A 6 22.20 -13.53 16.24
CA THR A 6 21.91 -12.66 17.38
C THR A 6 20.78 -13.21 18.25
N LEU A 7 19.68 -13.65 17.64
CA LEU A 7 18.58 -14.27 18.39
C LEU A 7 19.01 -15.57 19.11
N ARG A 8 19.87 -16.38 18.50
CA ARG A 8 20.41 -17.59 19.13
C ARG A 8 21.31 -17.23 20.31
N ASP A 9 22.22 -16.30 20.12
CA ASP A 9 23.20 -15.88 21.14
C ASP A 9 22.50 -15.21 22.32
N ASN A 10 21.37 -14.51 22.07
CA ASN A 10 20.49 -13.92 23.09
C ASN A 10 19.52 -14.97 23.72
N GLY A 11 19.59 -16.24 23.33
CA GLY A 11 18.81 -17.33 23.92
C GLY A 11 17.35 -17.42 23.45
N TYR A 12 17.01 -16.74 22.35
CA TYR A 12 15.66 -16.77 21.77
C TYR A 12 15.48 -17.85 20.70
N ILE A 13 16.53 -18.56 20.31
CA ILE A 13 16.44 -19.72 19.43
C ILE A 13 16.86 -20.97 20.20
N THR A 14 16.03 -22.01 20.14
CA THR A 14 16.24 -23.32 20.76
C THR A 14 16.05 -24.43 19.75
N THR A 15 16.46 -25.64 20.07
CA THR A 15 16.19 -26.84 19.27
C THR A 15 15.04 -27.64 19.87
N GLY A 16 14.26 -28.28 19.04
CA GLY A 16 13.15 -29.13 19.45
C GLY A 16 12.78 -30.14 18.37
N THR A 17 12.23 -31.26 18.78
CA THR A 17 11.71 -32.28 17.86
C THR A 17 10.20 -32.14 17.76
N SER A 18 9.66 -32.13 16.55
CA SER A 18 8.23 -32.13 16.25
C SER A 18 7.89 -33.21 15.25
N GLU A 19 6.63 -33.69 15.30
CA GLU A 19 6.09 -34.57 14.28
C GLU A 19 5.69 -33.74 13.06
N GLN A 20 6.15 -34.14 11.87
CA GLN A 20 5.78 -33.49 10.61
C GLN A 20 5.37 -34.49 9.56
N TYR A 21 4.56 -34.07 8.61
CA TYR A 21 4.14 -34.92 7.50
C TYR A 21 5.32 -35.25 6.58
N PHE A 22 5.47 -36.54 6.33
CA PHE A 22 6.43 -37.14 5.40
C PHE A 22 5.68 -37.87 4.28
N ASP A 23 6.08 -37.62 3.05
CA ASP A 23 5.54 -38.32 1.89
C ASP A 23 6.37 -39.61 1.66
N PRO A 24 5.80 -40.80 1.89
CA PRO A 24 6.54 -42.05 1.74
C PRO A 24 6.84 -42.41 0.28
N GLU A 25 6.13 -41.86 -0.68
CA GLU A 25 6.38 -42.09 -2.12
C GLU A 25 7.46 -41.13 -2.64
N ALA A 26 7.41 -39.86 -2.24
CA ALA A 26 8.44 -38.88 -2.60
C ALA A 26 9.68 -38.96 -1.70
N LEU A 27 9.66 -39.73 -0.60
CA LEU A 27 10.74 -39.91 0.38
C LEU A 27 11.23 -38.59 0.97
N ARG A 28 10.31 -37.67 1.28
CA ARG A 28 10.67 -36.34 1.81
C ARG A 28 9.61 -35.79 2.76
N PHE A 29 10.03 -34.91 3.68
CA PHE A 29 9.12 -34.11 4.48
C PHE A 29 8.35 -33.14 3.59
N LEU A 30 7.09 -32.89 3.95
CA LEU A 30 6.20 -31.97 3.27
C LEU A 30 6.17 -30.63 4.01
N PRO A 31 6.69 -29.55 3.40
CA PRO A 31 6.45 -28.19 3.92
C PRO A 31 4.96 -27.88 3.94
N ASP A 32 4.56 -26.96 4.79
CA ASP A 32 3.17 -26.62 5.08
C ASP A 32 2.27 -26.49 3.82
N ARG A 33 2.76 -25.83 2.76
CA ARG A 33 2.03 -25.65 1.49
C ARG A 33 2.00 -26.88 0.58
N TYR A 34 2.76 -27.91 0.91
CA TYR A 34 2.78 -29.16 0.16
C TYR A 34 1.83 -30.22 0.76
N VAL A 35 1.18 -29.87 1.89
CA VAL A 35 0.07 -30.63 2.43
C VAL A 35 -1.22 -29.88 2.11
N GLU A 36 -2.21 -30.56 1.59
CA GLU A 36 -3.56 -30.04 1.39
C GLU A 36 -4.59 -30.98 1.99
N GLY A 37 -5.76 -30.46 2.32
CA GLY A 37 -6.84 -31.23 2.90
C GLY A 37 -8.07 -30.35 3.16
N THR A 38 -9.02 -30.88 3.91
CA THR A 38 -10.24 -30.16 4.26
C THR A 38 -9.99 -29.24 5.44
N CYS A 39 -10.35 -27.95 5.30
CA CYS A 39 -10.24 -26.96 6.36
C CYS A 39 -11.20 -27.30 7.53
N PRO A 40 -10.72 -27.39 8.78
CA PRO A 40 -11.57 -27.68 9.92
C PRO A 40 -12.57 -26.55 10.25
N HIS A 41 -12.34 -25.34 9.75
CA HIS A 41 -13.16 -24.16 10.07
C HIS A 41 -14.27 -23.89 9.07
N CYS A 42 -14.02 -24.07 7.77
CA CYS A 42 -14.99 -23.73 6.73
C CYS A 42 -15.36 -24.90 5.80
N GLY A 43 -14.74 -26.06 5.94
CA GLY A 43 -15.02 -27.24 5.16
C GLY A 43 -14.51 -27.22 3.72
N SER A 44 -13.69 -26.24 3.33
CA SER A 44 -13.06 -26.20 2.00
C SER A 44 -12.05 -27.33 1.83
N ASP A 45 -12.15 -28.13 0.76
CA ASP A 45 -11.30 -29.29 0.50
C ASP A 45 -9.92 -28.95 -0.10
N GLU A 46 -9.66 -27.67 -0.36
CA GLU A 46 -8.41 -27.15 -0.94
C GLU A 46 -7.61 -26.32 0.04
N ALA A 47 -7.80 -26.51 1.34
CA ALA A 47 -7.03 -25.82 2.36
C ALA A 47 -5.58 -26.32 2.36
N ARG A 48 -4.64 -25.39 2.50
CA ARG A 48 -3.21 -25.71 2.62
C ARG A 48 -2.79 -25.75 4.08
N GLY A 49 -1.69 -26.42 4.37
CA GLY A 49 -1.25 -26.61 5.75
C GLY A 49 -0.80 -25.33 6.46
N ASP A 50 -0.54 -24.22 5.76
CA ASP A 50 -0.20 -22.92 6.37
C ASP A 50 -1.41 -22.00 6.50
N GLN A 51 -2.38 -22.11 5.57
CA GLN A 51 -3.53 -21.20 5.50
C GLN A 51 -4.65 -21.78 4.65
N CYS A 52 -5.89 -21.52 5.02
CA CYS A 52 -7.04 -21.78 4.17
C CYS A 52 -7.27 -20.59 3.23
N ASP A 53 -7.10 -20.80 1.94
CA ASP A 53 -7.32 -19.76 0.93
C ASP A 53 -8.79 -19.28 0.86
N ASN A 54 -9.74 -20.09 1.33
CA ASN A 54 -11.16 -19.75 1.30
C ASN A 54 -11.57 -18.82 2.47
N CYS A 55 -11.22 -19.20 3.73
CA CYS A 55 -11.61 -18.40 4.90
C CYS A 55 -10.49 -17.52 5.46
N GLY A 56 -9.27 -17.60 4.91
CA GLY A 56 -8.13 -16.77 5.30
C GLY A 56 -7.49 -17.13 6.64
N ARG A 57 -7.98 -18.18 7.36
CA ARG A 57 -7.42 -18.58 8.64
C ARG A 57 -6.08 -19.28 8.47
N GLN A 58 -5.14 -18.93 9.34
CA GLN A 58 -3.90 -19.70 9.48
C GLN A 58 -4.22 -21.10 10.03
N LEU A 59 -3.48 -22.08 9.54
CA LEU A 59 -3.60 -23.49 9.91
C LEU A 59 -2.22 -24.03 10.25
N ASP A 60 -2.19 -25.10 11.05
CA ASP A 60 -1.09 -26.04 11.10
C ASP A 60 -1.40 -27.20 10.14
N PRO A 61 -0.41 -27.79 9.44
CA PRO A 61 -0.67 -28.96 8.58
C PRO A 61 -1.41 -30.09 9.29
N THR A 62 -1.21 -30.23 10.60
CA THR A 62 -1.86 -31.26 11.44
C THR A 62 -3.34 -30.98 11.72
N ASP A 63 -3.81 -29.74 11.49
CA ASP A 63 -5.23 -29.38 11.64
C ASP A 63 -6.08 -29.85 10.45
N LEU A 64 -5.46 -30.14 9.31
CA LEU A 64 -6.18 -30.53 8.11
C LEU A 64 -6.87 -31.88 8.25
N ILE A 65 -8.13 -31.94 7.84
CA ILE A 65 -8.90 -33.17 7.74
C ILE A 65 -8.55 -33.85 6.41
N ASN A 66 -8.28 -35.16 6.43
CA ASN A 66 -7.88 -35.96 5.28
C ASN A 66 -6.68 -35.35 4.53
N PRO A 67 -5.53 -35.16 5.18
CA PRO A 67 -4.36 -34.57 4.55
C PRO A 67 -3.83 -35.44 3.40
N ARG A 68 -3.38 -34.79 2.33
CA ARG A 68 -2.73 -35.44 1.17
C ARG A 68 -1.53 -34.65 0.69
N SER A 69 -0.55 -35.36 0.18
CA SER A 69 0.62 -34.75 -0.46
C SER A 69 0.21 -34.08 -1.78
N ARG A 70 0.62 -32.82 -1.98
CA ARG A 70 0.46 -32.17 -3.29
C ARG A 70 1.48 -32.64 -4.33
N ILE A 71 2.49 -33.41 -3.93
CA ILE A 71 3.53 -33.93 -4.83
C ILE A 71 3.03 -35.22 -5.49
N THR A 72 2.55 -36.14 -4.67
CA THR A 72 2.17 -37.51 -5.11
C THR A 72 0.67 -37.77 -5.05
N GLY A 73 -0.09 -37.00 -4.28
CA GLY A 73 -1.50 -37.25 -3.99
C GLY A 73 -1.71 -38.29 -2.87
N SER A 74 -0.63 -38.92 -2.38
CA SER A 74 -0.69 -39.96 -1.33
C SER A 74 -1.02 -39.38 0.04
N ALA A 75 -1.52 -40.23 0.95
CA ALA A 75 -1.69 -39.87 2.34
C ALA A 75 -0.32 -39.79 3.02
N PRO A 76 0.09 -38.65 3.56
CA PRO A 76 1.38 -38.52 4.24
C PRO A 76 1.34 -39.18 5.61
N VAL A 77 2.51 -39.54 6.14
CA VAL A 77 2.67 -40.13 7.47
C VAL A 77 3.40 -39.14 8.38
N MET A 78 3.11 -39.19 9.68
CA MET A 78 3.84 -38.38 10.66
C MET A 78 5.18 -39.00 10.97
N GLN A 79 6.26 -38.19 10.93
CA GLN A 79 7.61 -38.58 11.31
C GLN A 79 8.27 -37.50 12.18
N PRO A 80 9.08 -37.88 13.18
CA PRO A 80 9.80 -36.92 14.00
C PRO A 80 10.94 -36.25 13.19
N THR A 81 11.06 -34.95 13.32
CA THR A 81 12.18 -34.18 12.79
C THR A 81 12.56 -33.08 13.77
N THR A 82 13.86 -32.76 13.85
CA THR A 82 14.38 -31.74 14.77
C THR A 82 14.59 -30.43 14.03
N HIS A 83 14.11 -29.35 14.63
CA HIS A 83 14.17 -28.00 14.08
C HIS A 83 14.72 -26.98 15.08
N TYR A 84 15.14 -25.83 14.60
CA TYR A 84 15.29 -24.64 15.40
C TYR A 84 13.91 -23.97 15.58
N PHE A 85 13.68 -23.48 16.80
CA PHE A 85 12.44 -22.78 17.18
C PHE A 85 12.75 -21.38 17.66
N LEU A 86 12.01 -20.39 17.16
CA LEU A 86 11.95 -19.06 17.75
C LEU A 86 11.04 -19.13 18.99
N ARG A 87 11.57 -18.75 20.14
CA ARG A 87 10.85 -18.70 21.42
C ARG A 87 9.92 -17.50 21.46
N LEU A 88 8.84 -17.53 20.69
CA LEU A 88 7.84 -16.45 20.69
C LEU A 88 7.22 -16.26 22.09
N SER A 89 7.04 -17.35 22.83
CA SER A 89 6.52 -17.32 24.20
C SER A 89 7.33 -16.42 25.14
N ALA A 90 8.64 -16.25 24.90
CA ALA A 90 9.50 -15.39 25.70
C ALA A 90 9.19 -13.88 25.53
N PHE A 91 8.44 -13.50 24.50
CA PHE A 91 8.07 -12.12 24.21
C PHE A 91 6.64 -11.77 24.61
N GLN A 92 5.86 -12.72 25.13
CA GLN A 92 4.44 -12.61 25.43
C GLN A 92 4.05 -11.26 26.08
N ASP A 93 4.57 -10.99 27.26
CA ASP A 93 4.20 -9.81 28.04
C ASP A 93 4.74 -8.52 27.41
N ARG A 94 5.99 -8.56 26.95
CA ARG A 94 6.65 -7.41 26.33
C ARG A 94 5.99 -6.97 25.01
N LEU A 95 5.57 -7.96 24.20
CA LEU A 95 4.84 -7.68 22.98
C LEU A 95 3.44 -7.12 23.27
N LEU A 96 2.73 -7.70 24.24
CA LEU A 96 1.39 -7.23 24.62
C LEU A 96 1.42 -5.79 25.12
N GLU A 97 2.34 -5.44 26.02
CA GLU A 97 2.54 -4.07 26.49
C GLU A 97 2.84 -3.10 25.34
N TRP A 98 3.70 -3.51 24.41
CA TRP A 98 4.03 -2.69 23.25
C TRP A 98 2.81 -2.49 22.34
N LEU A 99 2.05 -3.53 22.02
CA LEU A 99 0.85 -3.44 21.18
C LEU A 99 -0.23 -2.54 21.79
N GLU A 100 -0.45 -2.66 23.10
CA GLU A 100 -1.43 -1.84 23.84
C GLU A 100 -1.01 -0.35 23.89
N SER A 101 0.28 -0.07 23.85
CA SER A 101 0.80 1.30 23.82
C SER A 101 0.64 1.99 22.48
N ARG A 102 0.37 1.25 21.38
CA ARG A 102 0.29 1.83 20.03
C ARG A 102 -0.95 2.70 19.85
N GLN A 103 -0.71 3.91 19.34
CA GLN A 103 -1.76 4.87 19.02
C GLN A 103 -1.77 5.11 17.51
N GLY A 104 -2.95 5.35 16.94
CA GLY A 104 -3.08 5.63 15.53
C GLY A 104 -3.17 4.39 14.62
N TRP A 105 -2.81 3.21 15.10
CA TRP A 105 -2.94 1.99 14.31
C TRP A 105 -4.39 1.70 13.94
N ARG A 106 -4.60 1.11 12.78
CA ARG A 106 -5.93 0.64 12.38
C ARG A 106 -6.44 -0.37 13.40
N LYS A 107 -7.66 -0.16 13.90
CA LYS A 107 -8.22 -0.97 15.02
C LYS A 107 -8.24 -2.47 14.73
N HIS A 108 -8.54 -2.88 13.49
CA HIS A 108 -8.56 -4.29 13.14
C HIS A 108 -7.16 -4.93 13.20
N VAL A 109 -6.09 -4.20 12.88
CA VAL A 109 -4.71 -4.66 13.00
C VAL A 109 -4.32 -4.84 14.46
N GLN A 110 -4.52 -3.79 15.25
CA GLN A 110 -4.19 -3.80 16.69
C GLN A 110 -4.98 -4.88 17.43
N ASN A 111 -6.29 -4.97 17.22
CA ASN A 111 -7.14 -5.96 17.87
C ASN A 111 -6.75 -7.40 17.47
N MET A 112 -6.42 -7.65 16.20
CA MET A 112 -5.97 -8.97 15.76
C MET A 112 -4.63 -9.35 16.38
N ALA A 113 -3.66 -8.43 16.43
CA ALA A 113 -2.35 -8.68 17.03
C ALA A 113 -2.45 -8.90 18.56
N ILE A 114 -3.23 -8.08 19.27
CA ILE A 114 -3.48 -8.24 20.70
C ILE A 114 -4.20 -9.56 20.97
N GLY A 115 -5.29 -9.86 20.25
CA GLY A 115 -6.04 -11.11 20.41
C GLY A 115 -5.16 -12.34 20.22
N PHE A 116 -4.38 -12.36 19.12
CA PHE A 116 -3.44 -13.45 18.85
C PHE A 116 -2.39 -13.61 19.97
N THR A 117 -1.89 -12.49 20.52
CA THR A 117 -0.92 -12.53 21.62
C THR A 117 -1.57 -13.00 22.91
N GLN A 118 -2.80 -12.59 23.23
CA GLN A 118 -3.54 -12.98 24.43
C GLN A 118 -3.95 -14.47 24.45
N GLU A 119 -4.13 -15.09 23.28
CA GLU A 119 -4.36 -16.54 23.17
C GLU A 119 -3.14 -17.37 23.62
N GLY A 120 -1.98 -16.73 23.77
CA GLY A 120 -0.70 -17.34 24.15
C GLY A 120 0.20 -17.63 22.97
N LEU A 121 1.38 -17.00 22.98
CA LEU A 121 2.37 -17.21 21.92
C LEU A 121 3.04 -18.57 22.06
N LEU A 122 2.93 -19.38 21.02
CA LEU A 122 3.62 -20.67 20.92
C LEU A 122 4.95 -20.51 20.18
N ASP A 123 5.98 -21.21 20.65
CA ASP A 123 7.28 -21.27 19.97
C ASP A 123 7.11 -21.88 18.58
N ARG A 124 7.75 -21.28 17.59
CA ARG A 124 7.57 -21.66 16.18
C ARG A 124 8.85 -22.18 15.55
N ALA A 125 8.75 -23.32 14.88
CA ALA A 125 9.85 -23.85 14.08
C ALA A 125 10.22 -22.90 12.94
N ILE A 126 11.49 -22.47 12.93
CA ILE A 126 12.05 -21.53 11.95
C ILE A 126 12.95 -22.20 10.92
N THR A 127 12.97 -23.50 10.88
CA THR A 127 13.63 -24.30 9.85
C THR A 127 12.66 -25.30 9.23
N ARG A 128 12.98 -25.76 8.03
CA ARG A 128 12.22 -26.80 7.30
C ARG A 128 13.20 -27.74 6.62
N ASP A 129 12.77 -28.99 6.44
CA ASP A 129 13.46 -30.00 5.63
C ASP A 129 13.18 -29.71 4.16
N LEU A 130 14.09 -28.97 3.49
CA LEU A 130 13.95 -28.52 2.12
C LEU A 130 15.28 -28.62 1.38
N GLU A 131 15.21 -28.93 0.08
CA GLU A 131 16.39 -28.93 -0.78
C GLU A 131 16.79 -27.52 -1.21
N TRP A 132 15.80 -26.61 -1.35
CA TRP A 132 15.98 -25.24 -1.79
C TRP A 132 15.59 -24.24 -0.68
N GLY A 133 16.29 -23.13 -0.61
CA GLY A 133 16.09 -22.05 0.36
C GLY A 133 17.40 -21.60 1.00
N ILE A 134 17.31 -20.66 1.94
CA ILE A 134 18.47 -20.14 2.67
C ILE A 134 19.00 -21.22 3.61
N PRO A 135 20.26 -21.67 3.45
CA PRO A 135 20.86 -22.64 4.37
C PRO A 135 21.08 -22.03 5.75
N LEU A 136 21.18 -22.88 6.75
CA LEU A 136 21.61 -22.47 8.08
C LEU A 136 23.04 -21.90 8.06
N PRO A 137 23.40 -21.00 8.99
CA PRO A 137 24.76 -20.60 9.19
C PRO A 137 25.67 -21.84 9.43
N PRO A 138 26.93 -21.85 8.93
CA PRO A 138 27.81 -23.01 9.07
C PRO A 138 27.94 -23.52 10.51
N GLU A 139 27.96 -22.62 11.48
CA GLU A 139 28.06 -22.94 12.92
C GLU A 139 26.75 -23.45 13.55
N ALA A 140 25.65 -23.47 12.80
CA ALA A 140 24.34 -23.97 13.23
C ALA A 140 23.89 -25.21 12.43
N ASN A 141 24.84 -25.89 11.79
CA ASN A 141 24.55 -27.07 10.95
C ASN A 141 24.56 -28.39 11.74
N ASP A 142 24.39 -28.32 13.05
CA ASP A 142 24.32 -29.45 13.99
C ASP A 142 23.03 -30.30 13.83
N LEU A 143 22.01 -29.76 13.16
CA LEU A 143 20.78 -30.49 12.81
C LEU A 143 20.89 -31.37 11.56
N GLY A 144 22.08 -31.42 10.91
CA GLY A 144 22.33 -32.15 9.69
C GLY A 144 22.10 -31.37 8.40
N GLU A 145 22.50 -31.97 7.29
CA GLU A 145 22.29 -31.41 5.96
C GLU A 145 20.79 -31.44 5.58
N GLY A 146 20.39 -30.50 4.72
CA GLY A 146 19.01 -30.43 4.20
C GLY A 146 18.06 -29.52 4.97
N LYS A 147 18.52 -28.90 6.06
CA LYS A 147 17.71 -27.87 6.75
C LYS A 147 17.84 -26.51 6.08
N ARG A 148 16.70 -25.82 5.90
CA ARG A 148 16.64 -24.45 5.37
C ARG A 148 15.89 -23.57 6.34
N ILE A 149 16.25 -22.29 6.36
CA ILE A 149 15.49 -21.27 7.10
C ILE A 149 14.09 -21.17 6.49
N TYR A 150 13.07 -21.15 7.35
CA TYR A 150 11.67 -21.07 6.94
C TYR A 150 11.35 -19.70 6.38
N VAL A 151 10.68 -19.68 5.22
CA VAL A 151 10.38 -18.45 4.47
C VAL A 151 9.71 -17.37 5.32
N TRP A 152 8.77 -17.71 6.17
CA TRP A 152 8.05 -16.72 6.99
C TRP A 152 8.86 -16.19 8.19
N PHE A 153 9.96 -16.83 8.54
CA PHE A 153 10.92 -16.25 9.46
C PHE A 153 11.85 -15.28 8.76
N GLU A 154 12.30 -15.59 7.54
CA GLU A 154 13.30 -14.79 6.84
C GLU A 154 12.70 -13.68 5.97
N ALA A 155 11.43 -13.82 5.52
CA ALA A 155 10.79 -12.85 4.63
C ALA A 155 10.71 -11.45 5.23
N VAL A 156 10.37 -11.35 6.53
CA VAL A 156 10.32 -10.05 7.24
C VAL A 156 11.73 -9.47 7.50
N ILE A 157 12.76 -10.31 7.55
CA ILE A 157 14.17 -9.88 7.64
C ILE A 157 14.63 -9.20 6.35
N GLY A 158 13.95 -9.48 5.24
CA GLY A 158 14.19 -8.90 3.93
C GLY A 158 14.23 -7.37 3.94
N TYR A 159 13.42 -6.71 4.75
CA TYR A 159 13.42 -5.26 4.89
C TYR A 159 14.77 -4.71 5.40
N LEU A 160 15.32 -5.31 6.45
CA LEU A 160 16.63 -4.95 6.96
C LEU A 160 17.75 -5.31 5.96
N SER A 161 17.62 -6.47 5.30
CA SER A 161 18.58 -6.91 4.28
C SER A 161 18.65 -5.92 3.11
N ALA A 162 17.50 -5.46 2.63
CA ALA A 162 17.41 -4.46 1.56
C ALA A 162 18.05 -3.12 1.97
N SER A 163 17.85 -2.68 3.23
CA SER A 163 18.47 -1.46 3.74
C SER A 163 20.01 -1.59 3.84
N LYS A 164 20.51 -2.75 4.25
CA LYS A 164 21.96 -3.03 4.30
C LYS A 164 22.55 -3.08 2.89
N GLU A 165 21.87 -3.72 1.94
CA GLU A 165 22.29 -3.77 0.53
C GLU A 165 22.31 -2.38 -0.09
N TRP A 166 21.26 -1.57 0.13
CA TRP A 166 21.23 -0.18 -0.30
C TRP A 166 22.42 0.61 0.22
N ALA A 167 22.74 0.52 1.52
CA ALA A 167 23.86 1.22 2.12
C ALA A 167 25.21 0.80 1.49
N GLN A 168 25.37 -0.48 1.17
CA GLN A 168 26.56 -0.98 0.44
C GLN A 168 26.64 -0.40 -0.98
N ILE A 169 25.54 -0.40 -1.73
CA ILE A 169 25.48 0.16 -3.09
C ILE A 169 25.81 1.66 -3.09
N GLN A 170 25.37 2.40 -2.06
CA GLN A 170 25.68 3.82 -1.90
C GLN A 170 27.15 4.09 -1.47
N GLY A 171 27.92 3.06 -1.16
CA GLY A 171 29.30 3.21 -0.66
C GLY A 171 29.39 3.67 0.80
N THR A 172 28.30 3.63 1.55
CA THR A 172 28.18 3.99 2.97
C THR A 172 27.63 2.80 3.77
N PRO A 173 28.42 1.71 4.01
CA PRO A 173 27.92 0.42 4.50
C PRO A 173 27.13 0.47 5.83
N GLU A 174 27.36 1.50 6.64
CA GLU A 174 26.69 1.67 7.95
C GLU A 174 25.48 2.60 7.90
N ALA A 175 25.16 3.26 6.75
CA ALA A 175 24.08 4.22 6.63
C ALA A 175 22.65 3.63 6.86
N TRP A 176 22.51 2.29 6.80
CA TRP A 176 21.25 1.62 7.16
C TRP A 176 20.88 1.84 8.63
N ARG A 177 21.87 2.11 9.53
CA ARG A 177 21.65 2.34 10.96
C ARG A 177 20.86 3.62 11.21
N ASP A 178 21.04 4.65 10.38
CA ASP A 178 20.28 5.91 10.45
C ASP A 178 18.76 5.71 10.32
N TRP A 179 18.35 4.58 9.73
CA TRP A 179 16.94 4.22 9.54
C TRP A 179 16.43 3.19 10.56
N TRP A 180 17.33 2.38 11.12
CA TRP A 180 16.94 1.26 11.96
C TRP A 180 17.28 1.41 13.43
N GLU A 181 18.25 2.25 13.77
CA GLU A 181 18.73 2.47 15.13
C GLU A 181 18.43 3.89 15.64
N ASP A 182 18.18 4.87 14.76
CA ASP A 182 17.80 6.22 15.13
C ASP A 182 16.37 6.22 15.71
N PRO A 183 16.15 6.63 16.96
CA PRO A 183 14.84 6.63 17.59
C PRO A 183 13.83 7.57 16.92
N ASP A 184 14.29 8.55 16.14
CA ASP A 184 13.43 9.47 15.39
C ASP A 184 13.02 8.92 14.01
N ALA A 185 13.61 7.80 13.57
CA ALA A 185 13.24 7.16 12.32
C ALA A 185 11.94 6.36 12.46
N GLU A 186 11.04 6.53 11.50
CA GLU A 186 9.74 5.87 11.46
C GLU A 186 9.69 4.79 10.37
N THR A 187 9.06 3.66 10.68
CA THR A 187 8.88 2.54 9.74
C THR A 187 7.42 2.16 9.60
N TYR A 188 6.93 2.12 8.36
CA TYR A 188 5.55 1.80 8.00
C TYR A 188 5.52 0.56 7.10
N TYR A 189 4.79 -0.48 7.52
CA TYR A 189 4.67 -1.74 6.78
C TYR A 189 3.30 -1.87 6.13
N PHE A 190 3.19 -1.47 4.86
CA PHE A 190 1.95 -1.59 4.09
C PHE A 190 1.77 -3.03 3.61
N VAL A 191 0.77 -3.72 4.15
CA VAL A 191 0.54 -5.15 3.91
C VAL A 191 -0.94 -5.46 3.70
N GLY A 192 -1.25 -6.67 3.26
CA GLY A 192 -2.61 -7.21 3.32
C GLY A 192 -2.92 -7.79 4.71
N LYS A 193 -4.19 -7.91 5.07
CA LYS A 193 -4.66 -8.40 6.39
C LYS A 193 -4.13 -9.80 6.74
N ASP A 194 -3.83 -10.62 5.75
CA ASP A 194 -3.23 -11.95 5.89
C ASP A 194 -1.77 -11.92 6.39
N ASN A 195 -1.13 -10.76 6.35
CA ASN A 195 0.24 -10.56 6.82
C ASN A 195 0.35 -9.86 8.19
N ILE A 196 -0.78 -9.57 8.85
CA ILE A 196 -0.78 -8.86 10.13
C ILE A 196 0.07 -9.58 11.18
N VAL A 197 -0.11 -10.90 11.35
CA VAL A 197 0.63 -11.67 12.37
C VAL A 197 2.15 -11.63 12.13
N PHE A 198 2.58 -11.67 10.85
CA PHE A 198 4.00 -11.60 10.53
C PHE A 198 4.61 -10.24 10.85
N HIS A 199 3.90 -9.14 10.63
CA HIS A 199 4.43 -7.78 10.78
C HIS A 199 4.11 -7.12 12.13
N ALA A 200 3.03 -7.53 12.79
CA ALA A 200 2.63 -6.97 14.09
C ALA A 200 2.96 -7.89 15.27
N VAL A 201 3.34 -9.15 15.04
CA VAL A 201 3.72 -10.12 16.11
C VAL A 201 5.13 -10.65 15.87
N ILE A 202 5.34 -11.41 14.79
CA ILE A 202 6.61 -12.14 14.58
C ILE A 202 7.79 -11.18 14.38
N TRP A 203 7.64 -10.19 13.51
CA TRP A 203 8.69 -9.22 13.24
C TRP A 203 9.06 -8.37 14.45
N PRO A 204 8.11 -7.78 15.21
CA PRO A 204 8.43 -7.12 16.46
C PRO A 204 9.16 -8.02 17.47
N CYS A 205 8.79 -9.30 17.59
CA CYS A 205 9.51 -10.25 18.46
C CYS A 205 10.97 -10.45 17.99
N GLN A 206 11.21 -10.56 16.70
CA GLN A 206 12.58 -10.66 16.17
C GLN A 206 13.39 -9.39 16.46
N LEU A 207 12.81 -8.21 16.27
CA LEU A 207 13.45 -6.92 16.56
C LEU A 207 13.71 -6.76 18.06
N MET A 208 12.75 -7.12 18.91
CA MET A 208 12.92 -7.12 20.37
C MET A 208 14.02 -8.05 20.84
N GLY A 209 14.15 -9.21 20.20
CA GLY A 209 15.18 -10.19 20.52
C GLY A 209 16.54 -9.87 19.94
N TYR A 210 16.60 -9.13 18.83
CA TYR A 210 17.86 -8.62 18.26
C TYR A 210 18.45 -7.53 19.15
N GLU A 211 17.60 -6.66 19.70
CA GLU A 211 17.90 -5.47 20.50
C GLU A 211 18.60 -4.35 19.71
N GLY A 212 18.26 -3.11 20.06
CA GLY A 212 18.84 -1.91 19.45
C GLY A 212 18.25 -1.49 18.10
N LEU A 213 17.28 -2.24 17.55
CA LEU A 213 16.57 -1.84 16.33
C LEU A 213 15.18 -1.28 16.66
N ASN A 214 14.73 -0.31 15.85
CA ASN A 214 13.40 0.30 16.00
C ASN A 214 12.29 -0.71 15.71
N LEU A 215 11.25 -0.67 16.54
CA LEU A 215 10.02 -1.42 16.30
C LEU A 215 9.14 -0.69 15.27
N PRO A 216 8.21 -1.38 14.60
CA PRO A 216 7.31 -0.75 13.64
C PRO A 216 6.57 0.46 14.22
N THR A 217 6.60 1.60 13.50
CA THR A 217 5.77 2.76 13.83
C THR A 217 4.32 2.44 13.58
N ASP A 218 4.01 1.86 12.41
CA ASP A 218 2.67 1.39 12.06
C ASP A 218 2.73 0.18 11.10
N VAL A 219 1.66 -0.61 11.13
CA VAL A 219 1.42 -1.71 10.21
C VAL A 219 0.06 -1.49 9.52
N PRO A 220 -0.01 -0.58 8.53
CA PRO A 220 -1.26 -0.27 7.85
C PRO A 220 -1.69 -1.41 6.92
N ALA A 221 -2.30 -2.44 7.51
CA ALA A 221 -2.82 -3.56 6.76
C ALA A 221 -4.15 -3.23 6.08
N ASN A 222 -4.23 -3.50 4.79
CA ASN A 222 -5.46 -3.37 4.00
C ASN A 222 -6.29 -4.66 4.07
N GLN A 223 -7.60 -4.51 3.98
CA GLN A 223 -8.53 -5.59 3.69
C GLN A 223 -8.36 -6.07 2.23
N PHE A 224 -9.18 -6.99 1.75
CA PHE A 224 -9.05 -7.50 0.39
C PHE A 224 -9.75 -6.62 -0.65
N VAL A 225 -9.15 -6.52 -1.83
CA VAL A 225 -9.86 -6.12 -3.04
C VAL A 225 -10.53 -7.35 -3.62
N THR A 226 -11.83 -7.24 -3.86
CA THR A 226 -12.59 -8.25 -4.59
C THR A 226 -12.84 -7.79 -6.02
N PHE A 227 -13.05 -8.73 -6.91
CA PHE A 227 -13.41 -8.50 -8.30
C PHE A 227 -14.70 -9.29 -8.59
N LYS A 228 -15.80 -8.57 -8.82
CA LYS A 228 -17.16 -9.16 -8.97
C LYS A 228 -17.54 -10.09 -7.80
N GLY A 229 -17.16 -9.68 -6.58
CA GLY A 229 -17.46 -10.39 -5.34
C GLY A 229 -16.44 -11.46 -4.93
N ASP A 230 -15.54 -11.89 -5.83
CA ASP A 230 -14.50 -12.87 -5.52
C ASP A 230 -13.17 -12.20 -5.13
N LYS A 231 -12.42 -12.82 -4.20
CA LYS A 231 -11.09 -12.33 -3.83
C LYS A 231 -10.17 -12.33 -5.06
N ALA A 232 -9.63 -11.17 -5.42
CA ALA A 232 -8.66 -11.06 -6.50
C ALA A 232 -7.45 -11.98 -6.24
N SER A 233 -7.11 -12.82 -7.21
CA SER A 233 -6.08 -13.84 -7.06
C SER A 233 -5.44 -14.20 -8.40
N ALA A 234 -4.19 -13.87 -8.59
CA ALA A 234 -3.43 -14.21 -9.80
C ALA A 234 -3.34 -15.73 -10.01
N SER A 235 -3.21 -16.53 -8.93
CA SER A 235 -3.11 -17.99 -9.02
C SER A 235 -4.43 -18.68 -9.39
N ARG A 236 -5.56 -18.02 -9.18
CA ARG A 236 -6.92 -18.51 -9.53
C ARG A 236 -7.47 -17.84 -10.79
N GLY A 237 -6.75 -16.91 -11.39
CA GLY A 237 -7.22 -16.15 -12.55
C GLY A 237 -8.39 -15.22 -12.24
N VAL A 238 -8.58 -14.82 -10.97
CA VAL A 238 -9.62 -13.87 -10.57
C VAL A 238 -9.06 -12.46 -10.61
N GLY A 239 -9.68 -11.58 -11.39
CA GLY A 239 -9.18 -10.24 -11.70
C GLY A 239 -8.17 -10.27 -12.84
N ARG A 240 -7.73 -9.09 -13.24
CA ARG A 240 -6.80 -8.90 -14.35
C ARG A 240 -5.43 -8.42 -13.85
N PRO A 241 -4.32 -8.78 -14.50
CA PRO A 241 -3.00 -8.24 -14.14
C PRO A 241 -2.94 -6.75 -14.42
N ILE A 242 -2.17 -6.00 -13.61
CA ILE A 242 -2.05 -4.55 -13.74
C ILE A 242 -1.58 -4.12 -15.13
N GLY A 243 -0.70 -4.89 -15.77
CA GLY A 243 -0.23 -4.63 -17.13
C GLY A 243 -1.37 -4.55 -18.15
N TRP A 244 -2.40 -5.39 -18.01
CA TRP A 244 -3.56 -5.35 -18.88
C TRP A 244 -4.31 -4.00 -18.80
N TYR A 245 -4.43 -3.43 -17.60
CA TYR A 245 -5.04 -2.10 -17.41
C TYR A 245 -4.14 -0.98 -17.95
N THR A 246 -2.82 -1.05 -17.72
CA THR A 246 -1.89 0.02 -18.15
C THR A 246 -1.70 0.09 -19.66
N GLU A 247 -2.05 -0.95 -20.40
CA GLU A 247 -2.13 -0.95 -21.87
C GLU A 247 -3.36 -0.21 -22.43
N ARG A 248 -4.41 -0.04 -21.60
CA ARG A 248 -5.73 0.50 -22.01
C ARG A 248 -6.06 1.83 -21.37
N LEU A 249 -5.57 2.07 -20.16
CA LEU A 249 -5.89 3.25 -19.38
C LEU A 249 -4.62 4.04 -19.03
N GLN A 250 -4.77 5.33 -18.86
CA GLN A 250 -3.70 6.18 -18.33
C GLN A 250 -3.35 5.74 -16.89
N PRO A 251 -2.05 5.71 -16.50
CA PRO A 251 -1.65 5.27 -15.16
C PRO A 251 -2.34 6.01 -14.01
N ASP A 252 -2.53 7.32 -14.13
CA ASP A 252 -3.21 8.11 -13.09
C ASP A 252 -4.72 7.80 -12.99
N ALA A 253 -5.37 7.38 -14.06
CA ALA A 253 -6.76 6.93 -14.01
C ALA A 253 -6.90 5.65 -13.19
N ILE A 254 -5.97 4.70 -13.38
CA ILE A 254 -5.91 3.46 -12.60
C ILE A 254 -5.58 3.76 -11.13
N ARG A 255 -4.58 4.62 -10.88
CA ARG A 255 -4.19 5.05 -9.53
C ARG A 255 -5.36 5.70 -8.79
N PHE A 256 -6.11 6.57 -9.48
CA PHE A 256 -7.31 7.19 -8.90
C PHE A 256 -8.37 6.17 -8.52
N ALA A 257 -8.71 5.26 -9.44
CA ALA A 257 -9.72 4.23 -9.17
C ALA A 257 -9.33 3.36 -7.98
N ILE A 258 -8.06 2.92 -7.91
CA ILE A 258 -7.55 2.13 -6.79
C ILE A 258 -7.52 2.95 -5.50
N ALA A 259 -6.96 4.17 -5.51
CA ALA A 259 -6.82 4.99 -4.31
C ALA A 259 -8.18 5.41 -3.72
N SER A 260 -9.17 5.70 -4.58
CA SER A 260 -10.54 6.02 -4.15
C SER A 260 -11.29 4.82 -3.57
N ALA A 261 -10.83 3.59 -3.88
CA ALA A 261 -11.40 2.32 -3.43
C ALA A 261 -10.50 1.55 -2.46
N LEU A 262 -9.47 2.19 -1.86
CA LEU A 262 -8.56 1.50 -0.94
C LEU A 262 -9.34 0.78 0.17
N PRO A 263 -9.11 -0.52 0.37
CA PRO A 263 -9.82 -1.33 1.36
C PRO A 263 -9.23 -1.15 2.76
N GLU A 264 -9.18 0.09 3.27
CA GLU A 264 -8.53 0.43 4.53
C GLU A 264 -9.26 -0.15 5.75
N GLN A 265 -10.59 -0.21 5.70
CA GLN A 265 -11.44 -0.67 6.82
C GLN A 265 -12.19 -1.96 6.51
N ASN A 266 -12.69 -2.10 5.28
CA ASN A 266 -13.51 -3.21 4.82
C ASN A 266 -13.02 -3.70 3.46
N ASP A 267 -13.36 -4.93 3.09
CA ASP A 267 -13.16 -5.43 1.74
C ASP A 267 -13.88 -4.51 0.73
N THR A 268 -13.27 -4.27 -0.41
CA THR A 268 -13.82 -3.38 -1.44
C THR A 268 -13.88 -4.11 -2.77
N ASP A 269 -15.03 -4.07 -3.42
CA ASP A 269 -15.17 -4.58 -4.78
C ASP A 269 -14.75 -3.50 -5.79
N LEU A 270 -13.90 -3.89 -6.75
CA LEU A 270 -13.39 -3.01 -7.80
C LEU A 270 -13.53 -3.70 -9.16
N SER A 271 -14.75 -3.71 -9.67
CA SER A 271 -15.05 -4.22 -11.01
C SER A 271 -14.59 -3.25 -12.11
N ASP A 272 -14.51 -3.72 -13.35
CA ASP A 272 -14.16 -2.88 -14.49
C ASP A 272 -15.15 -1.72 -14.67
N GLU A 273 -16.44 -1.98 -14.47
CA GLU A 273 -17.50 -0.96 -14.52
C GLU A 273 -17.32 0.11 -13.45
N GLU A 274 -16.91 -0.29 -12.25
CA GLU A 274 -16.65 0.66 -11.15
C GLU A 274 -15.38 1.49 -11.42
N ILE A 275 -14.35 0.92 -12.05
CA ILE A 275 -13.18 1.68 -12.51
C ILE A 275 -13.58 2.76 -13.51
N ILE A 276 -14.34 2.39 -14.55
CA ILE A 276 -14.82 3.33 -15.57
C ILE A 276 -15.67 4.43 -14.95
N ARG A 277 -16.61 4.07 -14.08
CA ARG A 277 -17.48 5.03 -13.40
C ARG A 277 -16.66 6.05 -12.58
N ARG A 278 -15.75 5.59 -11.73
CA ARG A 278 -14.91 6.47 -10.90
C ARG A 278 -14.06 7.41 -11.73
N VAL A 279 -13.46 6.90 -12.81
CA VAL A 279 -12.67 7.74 -13.70
C VAL A 279 -13.55 8.79 -14.38
N ASN A 280 -14.68 8.40 -14.95
CA ASN A 280 -15.52 9.31 -15.72
C ASN A 280 -16.26 10.33 -14.84
N ASP A 281 -16.93 9.86 -13.79
CA ASP A 281 -17.87 10.68 -13.02
C ASP A 281 -17.18 11.50 -11.92
N GLU A 282 -16.03 11.04 -11.47
CA GLU A 282 -15.30 11.71 -10.40
C GLU A 282 -14.05 12.41 -10.93
N LEU A 283 -13.07 11.68 -11.49
CA LEU A 283 -11.79 12.25 -11.90
C LEU A 283 -11.92 13.20 -13.11
N VAL A 284 -12.50 12.72 -14.21
CA VAL A 284 -12.67 13.52 -15.45
C VAL A 284 -13.64 14.65 -15.21
N ALA A 285 -14.82 14.36 -14.65
CA ALA A 285 -15.89 15.34 -14.46
C ALA A 285 -15.50 16.48 -13.52
N THR A 286 -14.75 16.18 -12.45
CA THR A 286 -14.40 17.18 -11.43
C THR A 286 -13.05 17.82 -11.70
N TRP A 287 -11.95 17.04 -11.73
CA TRP A 287 -10.59 17.56 -11.83
C TRP A 287 -10.17 17.83 -13.27
N GLY A 288 -10.35 16.87 -14.17
CA GLY A 288 -9.95 17.01 -15.58
C GLY A 288 -10.62 18.19 -16.27
N ASN A 289 -11.95 18.30 -16.14
CA ASN A 289 -12.72 19.37 -16.73
C ASN A 289 -12.43 20.74 -16.10
N LEU A 290 -12.18 20.79 -14.78
CA LEU A 290 -11.79 22.02 -14.09
C LEU A 290 -10.50 22.60 -14.70
N VAL A 291 -9.45 21.81 -14.75
CA VAL A 291 -8.14 22.24 -15.28
C VAL A 291 -8.27 22.68 -16.73
N ASN A 292 -8.89 21.86 -17.57
CA ASN A 292 -9.08 22.18 -18.98
C ASN A 292 -9.88 23.47 -19.18
N ARG A 293 -10.95 23.67 -18.44
CA ARG A 293 -11.83 24.84 -18.56
C ARG A 293 -11.10 26.14 -18.20
N VAL A 294 -10.39 26.17 -17.08
CA VAL A 294 -9.69 27.36 -16.60
C VAL A 294 -8.53 27.71 -17.53
N LEU A 295 -7.67 26.74 -17.86
CA LEU A 295 -6.53 26.96 -18.75
C LEU A 295 -6.96 27.37 -20.17
N SER A 296 -7.96 26.70 -20.76
CA SER A 296 -8.47 27.06 -22.10
C SER A 296 -9.09 28.43 -22.11
N MET A 297 -9.79 28.84 -21.09
CA MET A 297 -10.38 30.19 -21.00
C MET A 297 -9.28 31.24 -20.84
N THR A 298 -8.27 31.01 -20.01
CA THR A 298 -7.12 31.89 -19.85
C THR A 298 -6.34 32.02 -21.15
N ALA A 299 -6.05 30.90 -21.83
CA ALA A 299 -5.35 30.92 -23.12
C ALA A 299 -6.11 31.73 -24.17
N ARG A 300 -7.45 31.59 -24.22
CA ARG A 300 -8.29 32.29 -25.21
C ARG A 300 -8.40 33.78 -24.96
N HIS A 301 -8.51 34.23 -23.70
CA HIS A 301 -8.89 35.60 -23.37
C HIS A 301 -7.75 36.45 -22.78
N PHE A 302 -6.66 35.82 -22.32
CA PHE A 302 -5.53 36.47 -21.69
C PHE A 302 -4.18 36.06 -22.30
N GLU A 303 -4.18 35.86 -23.61
CA GLU A 303 -2.95 35.65 -24.43
C GLU A 303 -2.07 34.50 -23.97
N GLY A 304 -2.67 33.51 -23.30
CA GLY A 304 -1.93 32.35 -22.76
C GLY A 304 -0.99 32.68 -21.62
N ALA A 305 -1.28 33.73 -20.86
CA ALA A 305 -0.50 34.11 -19.68
C ALA A 305 -1.41 34.29 -18.45
N VAL A 306 -0.83 34.15 -17.27
CA VAL A 306 -1.52 34.42 -16.01
C VAL A 306 -2.04 35.85 -15.98
N PRO A 307 -3.36 36.09 -15.84
CA PRO A 307 -3.91 37.44 -15.91
C PRO A 307 -3.41 38.31 -14.74
N PRO A 308 -3.34 39.65 -14.96
CA PRO A 308 -3.15 40.58 -13.87
C PRO A 308 -4.33 40.52 -12.89
N THR A 309 -4.05 40.65 -11.62
CA THR A 309 -5.07 40.66 -10.56
C THR A 309 -5.36 42.06 -10.08
N GLN A 310 -6.65 42.37 -9.90
CA GLN A 310 -7.09 43.51 -9.10
C GLN A 310 -7.02 43.16 -7.58
N ALA A 311 -7.50 44.05 -6.74
CA ALA A 311 -7.72 43.70 -5.33
C ALA A 311 -8.65 42.47 -5.24
N LEU A 312 -8.23 41.47 -4.50
CA LEU A 312 -9.01 40.26 -4.28
C LEU A 312 -10.31 40.60 -3.56
N ALA A 313 -11.41 40.06 -4.06
CA ALA A 313 -12.65 40.03 -3.31
C ALA A 313 -12.57 38.97 -2.19
N ASP A 314 -13.51 39.04 -1.23
CA ASP A 314 -13.56 38.07 -0.15
C ASP A 314 -13.68 36.64 -0.68
N SER A 315 -14.49 36.42 -1.73
CA SER A 315 -14.62 35.10 -2.40
C SER A 315 -13.32 34.56 -2.99
N ASP A 316 -12.45 35.43 -3.51
CA ASP A 316 -11.13 35.05 -4.05
C ASP A 316 -10.19 34.63 -2.91
N ALA A 317 -10.16 35.43 -1.85
CA ALA A 317 -9.32 35.17 -0.68
C ALA A 317 -9.76 33.89 0.04
N ASP A 318 -11.06 33.71 0.22
CA ASP A 318 -11.65 32.52 0.83
C ASP A 318 -11.34 31.26 0.06
N LEU A 319 -11.40 31.29 -1.29
CA LEU A 319 -11.02 30.15 -2.10
C LEU A 319 -9.54 29.76 -1.90
N LEU A 320 -8.63 30.73 -1.95
CA LEU A 320 -7.20 30.46 -1.80
C LEU A 320 -6.89 29.93 -0.40
N ALA A 321 -7.54 30.47 0.65
CA ALA A 321 -7.41 29.98 2.01
C ALA A 321 -7.96 28.54 2.14
N SER A 322 -9.07 28.24 1.48
CA SER A 322 -9.64 26.88 1.44
C SER A 322 -8.70 25.87 0.76
N VAL A 323 -7.99 26.27 -0.28
CA VAL A 323 -6.97 25.42 -0.93
C VAL A 323 -5.76 25.22 -0.04
N ASP A 324 -5.31 26.26 0.68
CA ASP A 324 -4.20 26.14 1.64
C ASP A 324 -4.59 25.20 2.80
N ALA A 325 -5.84 25.27 3.28
CA ALA A 325 -6.38 24.31 4.26
C ALA A 325 -6.48 22.89 3.69
N THR A 326 -6.90 22.75 2.40
CA THR A 326 -6.93 21.45 1.72
C THR A 326 -5.54 20.81 1.68
N LEU A 327 -4.50 21.57 1.40
CA LEU A 327 -3.12 21.07 1.42
C LEU A 327 -2.72 20.57 2.81
N SER A 328 -2.96 21.38 3.85
CA SER A 328 -2.62 21.03 5.24
C SER A 328 -3.33 19.75 5.68
N GLU A 329 -4.66 19.69 5.50
CA GLU A 329 -5.47 18.54 5.90
C GLU A 329 -5.14 17.28 5.10
N THR A 330 -4.85 17.42 3.79
CA THR A 330 -4.42 16.28 2.97
C THR A 330 -3.07 15.74 3.45
N ALA A 331 -2.11 16.61 3.81
CA ALA A 331 -0.83 16.18 4.37
C ALA A 331 -1.01 15.41 5.68
N GLU A 332 -1.85 15.94 6.59
CA GLU A 332 -2.15 15.26 7.86
C GLU A 332 -2.79 13.89 7.67
N LEU A 333 -3.72 13.77 6.72
CA LEU A 333 -4.39 12.50 6.42
C LEU A 333 -3.41 11.48 5.83
N ILE A 334 -2.52 11.92 4.92
CA ILE A 334 -1.47 11.05 4.38
C ILE A 334 -0.51 10.61 5.48
N ALA A 335 -0.07 11.52 6.35
CA ALA A 335 0.82 11.22 7.48
C ALA A 335 0.19 10.22 8.47
N LYS A 336 -1.14 10.26 8.64
CA LYS A 336 -1.91 9.29 9.45
C LYS A 336 -2.27 8.00 8.69
N VAL A 337 -1.79 7.84 7.46
CA VAL A 337 -2.08 6.70 6.58
C VAL A 337 -3.58 6.53 6.26
N ASP A 338 -4.37 7.60 6.36
CA ASP A 338 -5.75 7.69 5.88
C ASP A 338 -5.77 8.11 4.41
N LEU A 339 -5.20 7.29 3.53
CA LEU A 339 -4.91 7.66 2.14
C LEU A 339 -6.17 7.93 1.34
N ARG A 340 -7.23 7.12 1.54
CA ARG A 340 -8.53 7.33 0.88
C ARG A 340 -9.18 8.65 1.30
N ALA A 341 -9.09 9.00 2.57
CA ALA A 341 -9.59 10.28 3.08
C ALA A 341 -8.79 11.46 2.53
N GLY A 342 -7.46 11.33 2.42
CA GLY A 342 -6.59 12.34 1.81
C GLY A 342 -6.97 12.63 0.36
N LEU A 343 -7.17 11.59 -0.48
CA LEU A 343 -7.64 11.78 -1.86
C LEU A 343 -9.01 12.45 -1.91
N ARG A 344 -9.95 12.02 -1.07
CA ARG A 344 -11.28 12.64 -1.00
C ARG A 344 -11.18 14.13 -0.65
N ARG A 345 -10.32 14.50 0.30
CA ARG A 345 -10.12 15.89 0.69
C ARG A 345 -9.57 16.74 -0.46
N ALA A 346 -8.61 16.22 -1.23
CA ALA A 346 -8.12 16.88 -2.44
C ALA A 346 -9.23 17.08 -3.50
N MET A 347 -10.11 16.08 -3.68
CA MET A 347 -11.26 16.15 -4.58
C MET A 347 -12.30 17.20 -4.12
N GLU A 348 -12.56 17.32 -2.82
CA GLU A 348 -13.40 18.38 -2.24
C GLU A 348 -12.83 19.76 -2.53
N GLY A 349 -11.48 19.92 -2.48
CA GLY A 349 -10.82 21.14 -2.93
C GLY A 349 -11.10 21.46 -4.39
N ALA A 350 -11.03 20.47 -5.28
CA ALA A 350 -11.36 20.67 -6.70
C ALA A 350 -12.85 21.06 -6.92
N GLN A 351 -13.75 20.47 -6.14
CA GLN A 351 -15.17 20.87 -6.14
C GLN A 351 -15.37 22.32 -5.70
N ALA A 352 -14.65 22.76 -4.66
CA ALA A 352 -14.72 24.14 -4.18
C ALA A 352 -14.32 25.15 -5.29
N VAL A 353 -13.28 24.85 -6.07
CA VAL A 353 -12.91 25.68 -7.23
C VAL A 353 -14.02 25.67 -8.29
N ASN A 354 -14.66 24.54 -8.56
CA ASN A 354 -15.78 24.46 -9.49
C ASN A 354 -16.97 25.30 -9.01
N PHE A 355 -17.31 25.30 -7.71
CA PHE A 355 -18.35 26.14 -7.12
C PHE A 355 -18.03 27.62 -7.25
N TYR A 356 -16.78 28.01 -6.91
CA TYR A 356 -16.32 29.38 -7.09
C TYR A 356 -16.46 29.87 -8.52
N LEU A 357 -16.00 29.09 -9.51
CA LEU A 357 -16.14 29.45 -10.93
C LEU A 357 -17.59 29.59 -11.35
N ASN A 358 -18.49 28.76 -10.84
CA ASN A 358 -19.91 28.86 -11.16
C ASN A 358 -20.58 30.08 -10.50
N ALA A 359 -20.11 30.52 -9.34
CA ALA A 359 -20.59 31.73 -8.67
C ALA A 359 -20.09 33.01 -9.38
N GLU A 360 -18.82 33.04 -9.77
CA GLU A 360 -18.17 34.21 -10.40
C GLU A 360 -18.43 34.31 -11.91
N GLU A 361 -18.85 33.25 -12.56
CA GLU A 361 -19.20 33.15 -13.98
C GLU A 361 -18.23 33.88 -14.93
N PRO A 362 -16.87 33.59 -14.89
CA PRO A 362 -15.89 34.31 -15.68
C PRO A 362 -16.16 34.26 -17.19
N TRP A 363 -16.86 33.25 -17.72
CA TRP A 363 -17.29 33.16 -19.12
C TRP A 363 -18.31 34.22 -19.52
N LYS A 364 -19.05 34.81 -18.55
CA LYS A 364 -19.95 35.94 -18.77
C LYS A 364 -19.21 37.26 -18.54
N SER A 365 -18.50 37.37 -17.41
CA SER A 365 -17.84 38.63 -17.00
C SER A 365 -16.67 39.03 -17.93
N VAL A 366 -16.02 38.10 -18.63
CA VAL A 366 -14.88 38.42 -19.55
C VAL A 366 -15.23 39.44 -20.62
N LYS A 367 -16.51 39.61 -20.98
CA LYS A 367 -16.99 40.60 -21.94
C LYS A 367 -17.43 41.93 -21.30
N ALA A 368 -17.88 41.89 -20.06
CA ALA A 368 -18.48 43.03 -19.35
C ALA A 368 -17.44 43.68 -18.38
N ASP A 369 -16.63 42.91 -17.73
CA ASP A 369 -15.57 43.32 -16.79
C ASP A 369 -14.38 42.37 -16.93
N ARG A 370 -13.50 42.68 -17.88
CA ARG A 370 -12.34 41.84 -18.19
C ARG A 370 -11.37 41.75 -17.00
N ASP A 371 -11.23 42.81 -16.22
CA ASP A 371 -10.31 42.88 -15.12
C ASP A 371 -10.76 41.96 -13.97
N ARG A 372 -12.06 41.99 -13.66
CA ARG A 372 -12.63 41.02 -12.68
C ARG A 372 -12.50 39.59 -13.17
N ALA A 373 -12.83 39.32 -14.44
CA ALA A 373 -12.65 38.00 -15.02
C ALA A 373 -11.20 37.52 -14.97
N GLY A 374 -10.24 38.42 -15.21
CA GLY A 374 -8.80 38.16 -15.06
C GLY A 374 -8.44 37.76 -13.65
N THR A 375 -8.93 38.51 -12.65
CA THR A 375 -8.69 38.21 -11.22
C THR A 375 -9.27 36.83 -10.84
N VAL A 376 -10.51 36.54 -11.28
CA VAL A 376 -11.16 35.22 -11.04
C VAL A 376 -10.33 34.08 -11.64
N LEU A 377 -9.87 34.24 -12.90
CA LEU A 377 -9.08 33.19 -13.54
C LEU A 377 -7.69 33.04 -12.92
N ALA A 378 -7.03 34.14 -12.53
CA ALA A 378 -5.73 34.08 -11.84
C ALA A 378 -5.87 33.38 -10.48
N THR A 379 -6.94 33.68 -9.74
CA THR A 379 -7.30 32.99 -8.48
C THR A 379 -7.51 31.49 -8.70
N ALA A 380 -8.30 31.11 -9.72
CA ALA A 380 -8.53 29.71 -10.07
C ALA A 380 -7.27 28.97 -10.51
N LEU A 381 -6.36 29.64 -11.27
CA LEU A 381 -5.06 29.06 -11.65
C LEU A 381 -4.19 28.82 -10.42
N GLY A 382 -4.15 29.77 -9.46
CA GLY A 382 -3.46 29.61 -8.18
C GLY A 382 -4.03 28.46 -7.34
N ALA A 383 -5.36 28.31 -7.33
CA ALA A 383 -6.05 27.21 -6.68
C ALA A 383 -5.70 25.85 -7.34
N ILE A 384 -5.71 25.76 -8.67
CA ILE A 384 -5.31 24.56 -9.42
C ILE A 384 -3.85 24.21 -9.15
N ALA A 385 -2.96 25.20 -9.05
CA ALA A 385 -1.55 24.97 -8.71
C ALA A 385 -1.41 24.31 -7.33
N GLY A 386 -2.16 24.78 -6.32
CA GLY A 386 -2.19 24.16 -4.99
C GLY A 386 -2.77 22.76 -5.02
N LEU A 387 -3.88 22.54 -5.70
CA LEU A 387 -4.49 21.22 -5.82
C LEU A 387 -3.60 20.22 -6.57
N ALA A 388 -2.82 20.65 -7.54
CA ALA A 388 -1.84 19.80 -8.21
C ALA A 388 -0.79 19.26 -7.21
N VAL A 389 -0.42 20.05 -6.19
CA VAL A 389 0.43 19.57 -5.07
C VAL A 389 -0.31 18.51 -4.25
N ALA A 390 -1.56 18.77 -3.85
CA ALA A 390 -2.37 17.82 -3.07
C ALA A 390 -2.59 16.49 -3.81
N PHE A 391 -2.74 16.54 -5.14
CA PHE A 391 -2.92 15.34 -5.97
C PHE A 391 -1.61 14.61 -6.31
N ALA A 392 -0.44 15.26 -6.20
CA ALA A 392 0.83 14.67 -6.63
C ALA A 392 1.13 13.28 -6.06
N PRO A 393 0.86 12.95 -4.78
CA PRO A 393 1.06 11.60 -4.24
C PRO A 393 0.17 10.54 -4.90
N TYR A 394 -1.00 10.94 -5.35
CA TYR A 394 -2.01 10.05 -5.95
C TYR A 394 -1.89 10.00 -7.48
N LEU A 395 -1.71 11.15 -8.10
CA LEU A 395 -1.77 11.40 -9.55
C LEU A 395 -0.49 12.10 -10.03
N PRO A 396 0.69 11.45 -9.92
CA PRO A 396 1.97 12.12 -10.16
C PRO A 396 2.15 12.58 -11.60
N PHE A 397 1.64 11.84 -12.59
CA PHE A 397 1.82 12.18 -14.00
C PHE A 397 0.97 13.40 -14.39
N SER A 398 -0.30 13.39 -14.03
CA SER A 398 -1.19 14.52 -14.32
C SER A 398 -0.85 15.77 -13.51
N SER A 399 -0.38 15.61 -12.25
CA SER A 399 0.11 16.74 -11.45
C SER A 399 1.35 17.39 -12.09
N SER A 400 2.28 16.60 -12.60
CA SER A 400 3.44 17.11 -13.38
C SER A 400 3.00 17.81 -14.67
N GLN A 401 1.98 17.27 -15.34
CA GLN A 401 1.42 17.89 -16.55
C GLN A 401 0.73 19.22 -16.23
N VAL A 402 -0.02 19.32 -15.13
CA VAL A 402 -0.61 20.59 -14.67
C VAL A 402 0.48 21.61 -14.36
N ALA A 403 1.55 21.21 -13.64
CA ALA A 403 2.68 22.09 -13.38
C ALA A 403 3.27 22.66 -14.69
N ALA A 404 3.51 21.82 -15.69
CA ALA A 404 4.02 22.25 -17.00
C ALA A 404 3.05 23.20 -17.72
N MET A 405 1.74 22.93 -17.70
CA MET A 405 0.73 23.82 -18.24
C MET A 405 0.64 25.18 -17.53
N LEU A 406 0.96 25.23 -16.23
CA LEU A 406 1.02 26.46 -15.44
C LEU A 406 2.36 27.21 -15.57
N GLY A 407 3.30 26.74 -16.40
CA GLY A 407 4.62 27.34 -16.56
C GLY A 407 5.57 27.07 -15.37
N LEU A 408 5.24 26.08 -14.51
CA LEU A 408 6.09 25.64 -13.42
C LEU A 408 7.03 24.52 -13.90
N THR A 409 8.28 24.52 -13.43
CA THR A 409 9.26 23.49 -13.79
C THR A 409 8.93 22.15 -13.13
N ARG A 410 8.54 22.18 -11.86
CA ARG A 410 8.11 21.01 -11.08
C ARG A 410 7.37 21.45 -9.80
N ILE A 411 6.70 20.51 -9.15
CA ILE A 411 6.18 20.67 -7.80
C ILE A 411 7.28 20.19 -6.85
N GLU A 412 7.84 21.09 -6.05
CA GLU A 412 8.98 20.79 -5.15
C GLU A 412 8.59 20.80 -3.69
N GLU A 413 7.60 21.60 -3.32
CA GLU A 413 7.27 21.87 -1.93
C GLU A 413 5.77 21.63 -1.70
N TRP A 414 5.44 21.20 -0.49
CA TRP A 414 4.05 21.00 -0.05
C TRP A 414 3.40 22.33 0.35
N ARG A 415 3.24 23.19 -0.64
CA ARG A 415 2.55 24.49 -0.51
C ARG A 415 1.99 24.91 -1.84
N ARG A 416 1.00 25.80 -1.83
CA ARG A 416 0.44 26.37 -3.06
C ARG A 416 1.50 27.24 -3.77
N PRO A 417 1.86 26.90 -5.03
CA PRO A 417 2.76 27.74 -5.82
C PRO A 417 2.15 29.11 -6.11
N ILE A 418 2.97 30.16 -6.11
CA ILE A 418 2.56 31.51 -6.48
C ILE A 418 2.82 31.69 -7.98
N LEU A 419 1.75 32.00 -8.71
CA LEU A 419 1.83 32.32 -10.13
C LEU A 419 1.87 33.82 -10.31
N ALA A 420 2.98 34.34 -10.82
CA ALA A 420 3.11 35.78 -11.07
C ALA A 420 2.26 36.19 -12.30
N PRO A 421 1.61 37.35 -12.26
CA PRO A 421 0.95 37.89 -13.43
C PRO A 421 1.91 37.99 -14.64
N GLY A 422 1.43 37.62 -15.83
CA GLY A 422 2.25 37.59 -17.04
C GLY A 422 3.06 36.29 -17.22
N THR A 423 3.07 35.35 -16.25
CA THR A 423 3.71 34.04 -16.44
C THR A 423 3.07 33.33 -17.64
N PRO A 424 3.86 32.96 -18.68
CA PRO A 424 3.34 32.22 -19.82
C PRO A 424 2.83 30.85 -19.41
N LEU A 425 1.63 30.47 -19.86
CA LEU A 425 1.09 29.13 -19.72
C LEU A 425 1.67 28.22 -20.82
N GLY A 426 1.91 26.98 -20.46
CA GLY A 426 2.26 25.93 -21.43
C GLY A 426 1.07 25.53 -22.32
N PRO A 427 1.30 24.66 -23.31
CA PRO A 427 0.24 24.14 -24.19
C PRO A 427 -0.86 23.46 -23.37
N VAL A 428 -2.10 23.85 -23.56
CA VAL A 428 -3.26 23.26 -22.86
C VAL A 428 -3.62 21.94 -23.53
N VAL A 429 -3.55 20.88 -22.79
CA VAL A 429 -3.95 19.52 -23.23
C VAL A 429 -4.91 18.91 -22.22
N PRO A 430 -5.86 18.08 -22.64
CA PRO A 430 -6.73 17.34 -21.70
C PRO A 430 -5.88 16.46 -20.79
N LEU A 431 -6.12 16.54 -19.47
CA LEU A 431 -5.46 15.66 -18.49
C LEU A 431 -5.91 14.21 -18.61
N PHE A 432 -7.20 14.05 -18.83
CA PHE A 432 -7.86 12.76 -18.92
C PHE A 432 -8.85 12.75 -20.07
N VAL A 433 -9.04 11.57 -20.65
CA VAL A 433 -10.07 11.31 -21.66
C VAL A 433 -11.17 10.50 -21.00
N LYS A 434 -12.42 10.82 -21.31
CA LYS A 434 -13.57 10.02 -20.89
C LYS A 434 -13.42 8.61 -21.46
N LEU A 435 -13.57 7.60 -20.62
CA LEU A 435 -13.48 6.20 -20.99
C LEU A 435 -14.81 5.75 -21.62
N ASP A 436 -14.72 4.98 -22.69
CA ASP A 436 -15.88 4.28 -23.24
C ASP A 436 -16.27 3.11 -22.34
N ASP A 437 -17.55 2.78 -22.29
CA ASP A 437 -18.08 1.75 -21.36
C ASP A 437 -17.52 0.35 -21.67
N ASP A 438 -17.04 0.11 -22.88
CA ASP A 438 -16.49 -1.14 -23.38
C ASP A 438 -14.94 -1.17 -23.45
N VAL A 439 -14.27 -0.12 -22.99
CA VAL A 439 -12.79 -0.01 -23.07
C VAL A 439 -12.08 -1.12 -22.30
N LEU A 440 -12.72 -1.68 -21.29
CA LEU A 440 -12.23 -2.80 -20.47
C LEU A 440 -12.90 -4.14 -20.81
N ASP A 441 -13.65 -4.23 -21.91
CA ASP A 441 -14.17 -5.49 -22.39
C ASP A 441 -13.09 -6.33 -23.08
N ASP A 442 -13.19 -7.66 -22.97
CA ASP A 442 -12.31 -8.57 -23.71
C ASP A 442 -12.58 -8.43 -25.20
N GLN A 443 -11.63 -7.83 -25.93
CA GLN A 443 -11.68 -7.79 -27.40
C GLN A 443 -11.38 -9.15 -28.07
N ASP A 444 -11.06 -10.17 -27.27
CA ASP A 444 -10.77 -11.52 -27.71
C ASP A 444 -12.00 -12.44 -27.56
N GLY A 445 -13.05 -12.10 -28.30
CA GLY A 445 -14.19 -12.97 -28.59
C GLY A 445 -14.04 -13.58 -29.98
N GLY A 446 -12.93 -14.31 -30.20
CA GLY A 446 -12.68 -14.95 -31.47
C GLY A 446 -11.86 -16.22 -31.30
#